data_5a68639f1bdffbf8e92edafd6ce73d14
#
_entry.id   5a68639f1bdffbf8e92edafd6ce73d14
#
_cell.length_a   1.000
_cell.length_b   1.000
_cell.length_c   1.000
_cell.angle_alpha   90.00
_cell.angle_beta   90.00
_cell.angle_gamma   90.00
#
_symmetry.space_group_name_H-M   'P 1'
#
loop_
_entity.id
_entity.type
_entity.pdbx_description
1 polymer ?
#
loop_
_entity_poly.entity_id
_entity_poly.type
_entity_poly.pdbx_seq_one_letter_code
_entity_poly.pdbx_strand_id
1 'polypeptide(L)'
;MSDVAIIGIGIHPFGRTEGMTGLQQGVHAAREALSDAEMEWGDIQFAFGGSSAAGNADAMVNDLGLTGIPFMNVSNGCATGGSSLLSAYTTIKSGQFDIGMAVGFDKHPRGAFNADPEASGLERWYGETGLMLTTQFFGMKIQRYMHDYGITSDSLAIVAEKAFNNASLNPNAWRRDPVSKDTILNAMMVSDPLTKYMFCSPAEGAVALIMCRADIAHKFTSKPLFLKGAAFRSRPLGSFEVFSPSLEIERGPSPTVGASEATFEMAGMTRDDIDIAQLQDTESGAEIMHMAENGFCKDGDQERLLQDGDTKLNGKLPVNTDGGCIANGEPVGASGLRQVYENCVQLRGAAGKRQVQGNPKTAYTHVYGAPGISACTIVTT
;
A
#
# COMPACT_ATOMS: atom_id res chain seq x y z
N MET A 1 12.10 -21.24 -13.45
CA MET A 1 12.07 -19.78 -13.27
C MET A 1 12.69 -19.49 -11.91
N SER A 2 13.60 -18.53 -11.82
CA SER A 2 14.26 -18.20 -10.56
C SER A 2 13.28 -17.59 -9.57
N ASP A 3 13.31 -18.00 -8.29
CA ASP A 3 12.57 -17.31 -7.24
C ASP A 3 13.20 -15.95 -6.95
N VAL A 4 12.44 -15.02 -6.35
CA VAL A 4 12.86 -13.65 -6.09
C VAL A 4 12.90 -13.41 -4.58
N ALA A 5 13.94 -12.75 -4.11
CA ALA A 5 14.08 -12.34 -2.72
C ALA A 5 14.24 -10.82 -2.59
N ILE A 6 13.71 -10.25 -1.50
CA ILE A 6 13.99 -8.90 -1.04
C ILE A 6 15.21 -8.97 -0.13
N ILE A 7 16.24 -8.21 -0.47
CA ILE A 7 17.52 -8.20 0.24
C ILE A 7 17.79 -6.87 0.94
N GLY A 8 17.24 -5.76 0.45
CA GLY A 8 17.39 -4.43 1.04
C GLY A 8 16.08 -3.67 1.07
N ILE A 9 15.85 -2.92 2.15
CA ILE A 9 14.67 -2.09 2.35
C ILE A 9 15.09 -0.72 2.88
N GLY A 10 14.46 0.35 2.37
CA GLY A 10 14.73 1.72 2.83
C GLY A 10 13.49 2.57 2.78
N ILE A 11 13.40 3.53 3.71
CA ILE A 11 12.27 4.43 3.85
C ILE A 11 12.73 5.85 4.22
N HIS A 12 12.18 6.85 3.54
CA HIS A 12 12.13 8.21 4.06
C HIS A 12 10.84 8.35 4.86
N PRO A 13 10.88 8.81 6.14
CA PRO A 13 9.70 8.94 6.98
C PRO A 13 8.57 9.69 6.29
N PHE A 14 7.33 9.25 6.51
CA PHE A 14 6.15 9.87 5.92
C PHE A 14 5.73 11.10 6.70
N GLY A 15 5.17 12.10 6.01
CA GLY A 15 4.71 13.31 6.67
C GLY A 15 4.77 14.55 5.82
N ARG A 16 5.42 15.58 6.35
CA ARG A 16 5.74 16.85 5.68
C ARG A 16 7.20 17.20 5.96
N THR A 17 8.00 17.31 4.90
CA THR A 17 9.44 17.57 5.01
C THR A 17 9.77 18.88 4.30
N GLU A 18 10.25 19.87 5.04
CA GLU A 18 10.73 21.14 4.49
C GLU A 18 12.12 21.00 3.90
N GLY A 19 12.41 21.77 2.86
CA GLY A 19 13.75 21.87 2.27
C GLY A 19 14.21 20.66 1.46
N MET A 20 13.39 19.62 1.29
CA MET A 20 13.71 18.42 0.51
C MET A 20 12.67 18.19 -0.58
N THR A 21 13.08 17.91 -1.79
CA THR A 21 12.19 17.54 -2.90
C THR A 21 11.74 16.10 -2.78
N GLY A 22 10.65 15.70 -3.48
CA GLY A 22 10.23 14.30 -3.52
C GLY A 22 11.29 13.37 -4.13
N LEU A 23 12.01 13.82 -5.15
CA LEU A 23 13.16 13.10 -5.71
C LEU A 23 14.25 12.84 -4.65
N GLN A 24 14.60 13.86 -3.86
CA GLN A 24 15.57 13.71 -2.78
C GLN A 24 15.09 12.73 -1.67
N GLN A 25 13.78 12.69 -1.40
CA GLN A 25 13.20 11.67 -0.52
C GLN A 25 13.35 10.28 -1.11
N GLY A 26 13.11 10.11 -2.44
CA GLY A 26 13.36 8.87 -3.17
C GLY A 26 14.82 8.43 -3.10
N VAL A 27 15.76 9.35 -3.32
CA VAL A 27 17.21 9.10 -3.19
C VAL A 27 17.58 8.67 -1.76
N HIS A 28 16.99 9.30 -0.73
CA HIS A 28 17.19 8.90 0.65
C HIS A 28 16.77 7.44 0.86
N ALA A 29 15.55 7.07 0.47
CA ALA A 29 15.05 5.71 0.61
C ALA A 29 15.89 4.69 -0.17
N ALA A 30 16.35 5.05 -1.38
CA ALA A 30 17.24 4.21 -2.18
C ALA A 30 18.59 3.96 -1.46
N ARG A 31 19.20 4.99 -0.88
CA ARG A 31 20.45 4.87 -0.12
C ARG A 31 20.28 4.02 1.15
N GLU A 32 19.18 4.17 1.87
CA GLU A 32 18.85 3.32 3.01
C GLU A 32 18.71 1.85 2.59
N ALA A 33 18.03 1.56 1.46
CA ALA A 33 17.90 0.21 0.94
C ALA A 33 19.24 -0.40 0.52
N LEU A 34 20.12 0.40 -0.10
CA LEU A 34 21.49 -0.02 -0.45
C LEU A 34 22.30 -0.33 0.80
N SER A 35 22.21 0.52 1.82
CA SER A 35 22.87 0.30 3.11
C SER A 35 22.37 -0.96 3.82
N ASP A 36 21.06 -1.23 3.79
CA ASP A 36 20.45 -2.44 4.39
C ASP A 36 20.90 -3.73 3.67
N ALA A 37 21.19 -3.64 2.37
CA ALA A 37 21.70 -4.75 1.56
C ALA A 37 23.23 -4.84 1.51
N GLU A 38 23.95 -3.92 2.20
CA GLU A 38 25.41 -3.78 2.11
C GLU A 38 25.94 -3.67 0.65
N MET A 39 25.20 -2.88 -0.19
CA MET A 39 25.46 -2.73 -1.62
C MET A 39 25.72 -1.28 -2.00
N GLU A 40 26.36 -1.09 -3.16
CA GLU A 40 26.54 0.20 -3.80
C GLU A 40 25.57 0.36 -4.99
N TRP A 41 25.30 1.61 -5.41
CA TRP A 41 24.42 1.86 -6.55
C TRP A 41 24.91 1.20 -7.85
N GLY A 42 26.22 1.06 -8.00
CA GLY A 42 26.85 0.38 -9.15
C GLY A 42 26.52 -1.10 -9.28
N ASP A 43 26.03 -1.75 -8.21
CA ASP A 43 25.63 -3.15 -8.21
C ASP A 43 24.20 -3.38 -8.73
N ILE A 44 23.39 -2.30 -8.79
CA ILE A 44 22.02 -2.34 -9.29
C ILE A 44 22.04 -2.38 -10.81
N GLN A 45 21.34 -3.37 -11.38
CA GLN A 45 21.35 -3.65 -12.81
C GLN A 45 20.17 -2.98 -13.54
N PHE A 46 19.07 -2.71 -12.84
CA PHE A 46 17.89 -2.00 -13.34
C PHE A 46 17.08 -1.41 -12.21
N ALA A 47 16.21 -0.45 -12.51
CA ALA A 47 15.25 0.09 -11.54
C ALA A 47 13.89 0.36 -12.18
N PHE A 48 12.83 0.19 -11.40
CA PHE A 48 11.49 0.67 -11.66
C PHE A 48 11.06 1.62 -10.56
N GLY A 49 10.49 2.75 -10.92
CA GLY A 49 10.05 3.70 -9.91
C GLY A 49 8.96 4.62 -10.38
N GLY A 50 8.32 5.29 -9.44
CA GLY A 50 7.27 6.22 -9.80
C GLY A 50 6.84 7.17 -8.70
N SER A 51 6.23 8.23 -9.18
CA SER A 51 5.63 9.31 -8.42
C SER A 51 4.43 9.84 -9.21
N SER A 52 3.48 10.42 -8.51
CA SER A 52 2.33 11.10 -9.13
C SER A 52 2.54 12.62 -9.22
N ALA A 53 3.21 13.23 -8.25
CA ALA A 53 3.32 14.68 -8.11
C ALA A 53 4.75 15.20 -7.89
N ALA A 54 5.74 14.32 -7.85
CA ALA A 54 7.11 14.70 -7.45
C ALA A 54 8.17 14.49 -8.55
N GLY A 55 7.75 14.27 -9.79
CA GLY A 55 8.62 14.12 -10.94
C GLY A 55 8.91 12.67 -11.33
N ASN A 56 9.75 12.50 -12.34
CA ASN A 56 10.10 11.20 -12.89
C ASN A 56 11.18 10.52 -12.03
N ALA A 57 10.98 9.24 -11.71
CA ALA A 57 11.87 8.49 -10.83
C ALA A 57 13.27 8.28 -11.43
N ASP A 58 13.39 8.16 -12.76
CA ASP A 58 14.68 8.02 -13.44
C ASP A 58 15.62 9.21 -13.19
N ALA A 59 15.09 10.40 -12.91
CA ALA A 59 15.90 11.56 -12.55
C ALA A 59 16.73 11.38 -11.26
N MET A 60 16.41 10.39 -10.42
CA MET A 60 17.19 10.06 -9.23
C MET A 60 18.65 9.67 -9.54
N VAL A 61 18.95 9.21 -10.75
CA VAL A 61 20.32 8.87 -11.18
C VAL A 61 21.30 10.06 -11.11
N ASN A 62 20.79 11.29 -11.15
CA ASN A 62 21.62 12.48 -10.97
C ASN A 62 22.28 12.55 -9.59
N ASP A 63 21.62 12.02 -8.56
CA ASP A 63 22.10 12.01 -7.18
C ASP A 63 22.64 10.65 -6.75
N LEU A 64 22.19 9.55 -7.37
CA LEU A 64 22.66 8.18 -7.07
C LEU A 64 23.94 7.83 -7.86
N GLY A 65 24.03 8.28 -9.10
CA GLY A 65 25.16 8.04 -10.00
C GLY A 65 24.71 7.64 -11.40
N LEU A 66 25.45 8.12 -12.40
CA LEU A 66 25.18 7.90 -13.82
C LEU A 66 25.81 6.56 -14.30
N THR A 67 25.20 5.44 -13.91
CA THR A 67 25.69 4.09 -14.24
C THR A 67 25.16 3.54 -15.57
N GLY A 68 24.17 4.22 -16.19
CA GLY A 68 23.57 3.79 -17.46
C GLY A 68 22.60 2.61 -17.34
N ILE A 69 22.13 2.27 -16.17
CA ILE A 69 21.13 1.22 -15.96
C ILE A 69 19.79 1.59 -16.61
N PRO A 70 19.00 0.64 -17.10
CA PRO A 70 17.61 0.88 -17.45
C PRO A 70 16.82 1.25 -16.19
N PHE A 71 16.35 2.50 -16.14
CA PHE A 71 15.48 2.99 -15.08
C PHE A 71 14.16 3.44 -15.70
N MET A 72 13.08 2.70 -15.45
CA MET A 72 11.78 2.96 -16.06
C MET A 72 10.79 3.56 -15.07
N ASN A 73 10.08 4.58 -15.54
CA ASN A 73 9.01 5.22 -14.77
C ASN A 73 7.73 4.39 -14.82
N VAL A 74 7.06 4.25 -13.67
CA VAL A 74 5.78 3.57 -13.50
C VAL A 74 4.76 4.55 -12.93
N SER A 75 3.54 4.55 -13.47
CA SER A 75 2.45 5.41 -12.99
C SER A 75 1.12 4.65 -13.02
N ASN A 76 0.60 4.32 -11.82
CA ASN A 76 -0.65 3.59 -11.62
C ASN A 76 -1.41 4.09 -10.37
N GLY A 77 -1.48 5.43 -10.19
CA GLY A 77 -2.10 6.02 -8.99
C GLY A 77 -1.47 5.47 -7.71
N CYS A 78 -2.27 5.24 -6.67
CA CYS A 78 -1.77 4.70 -5.39
C CYS A 78 -1.18 3.29 -5.51
N ALA A 79 -1.47 2.56 -6.60
CA ALA A 79 -0.84 1.26 -6.90
C ALA A 79 0.53 1.37 -7.60
N THR A 80 1.08 2.58 -7.79
CA THR A 80 2.39 2.81 -8.44
C THR A 80 3.51 2.00 -7.77
N GLY A 81 3.60 2.02 -6.44
CA GLY A 81 4.59 1.24 -5.70
C GLY A 81 4.47 -0.27 -5.91
N GLY A 82 3.23 -0.80 -5.87
CA GLY A 82 2.97 -2.20 -6.15
C GLY A 82 3.30 -2.60 -7.59
N SER A 83 3.02 -1.70 -8.55
CA SER A 83 3.38 -1.91 -9.96
C SER A 83 4.89 -1.89 -10.20
N SER A 84 5.62 -1.00 -9.51
CA SER A 84 7.08 -0.94 -9.57
C SER A 84 7.70 -2.24 -9.03
N LEU A 85 7.19 -2.74 -7.90
CA LEU A 85 7.62 -4.01 -7.33
C LEU A 85 7.34 -5.18 -8.28
N LEU A 86 6.12 -5.26 -8.84
CA LEU A 86 5.75 -6.32 -9.78
C LEU A 86 6.61 -6.30 -11.05
N SER A 87 6.89 -5.10 -11.59
CA SER A 87 7.77 -4.95 -12.75
C SER A 87 9.17 -5.48 -12.46
N ALA A 88 9.74 -5.13 -11.30
CA ALA A 88 11.04 -5.63 -10.88
C ALA A 88 11.02 -7.14 -10.63
N TYR A 89 10.00 -7.66 -9.95
CA TYR A 89 9.78 -9.10 -9.74
C TYR A 89 9.75 -9.85 -11.08
N THR A 90 8.97 -9.38 -12.04
CA THR A 90 8.82 -10.03 -13.36
C THR A 90 10.14 -9.99 -14.15
N THR A 91 10.89 -8.90 -14.08
CA THR A 91 12.19 -8.74 -14.73
C THR A 91 13.21 -9.76 -14.21
N ILE A 92 13.28 -9.95 -12.88
CA ILE A 92 14.15 -10.96 -12.28
C ILE A 92 13.65 -12.39 -12.62
N LYS A 93 12.35 -12.65 -12.53
CA LYS A 93 11.75 -13.96 -12.88
C LYS A 93 12.00 -14.36 -14.32
N SER A 94 12.05 -13.39 -15.25
CA SER A 94 12.35 -13.65 -16.66
C SER A 94 13.82 -14.03 -16.92
N GLY A 95 14.72 -13.80 -15.95
CA GLY A 95 16.15 -14.03 -16.07
C GLY A 95 16.89 -12.97 -16.88
N GLN A 96 16.26 -11.83 -17.17
CA GLN A 96 16.91 -10.73 -17.90
C GLN A 96 17.96 -10.03 -17.03
N PHE A 97 17.70 -9.90 -15.73
CA PHE A 97 18.59 -9.32 -14.74
C PHE A 97 18.52 -10.10 -13.43
N ASP A 98 19.56 -10.02 -12.63
CA ASP A 98 19.68 -10.71 -11.36
C ASP A 98 19.34 -9.86 -10.15
N ILE A 99 19.57 -8.53 -10.21
CA ILE A 99 19.46 -7.60 -9.10
C ILE A 99 18.82 -6.29 -9.60
N GLY A 100 17.79 -5.83 -8.91
CA GLY A 100 17.12 -4.57 -9.27
C GLY A 100 16.46 -3.88 -8.09
N MET A 101 16.02 -2.64 -8.32
CA MET A 101 15.36 -1.79 -7.33
C MET A 101 13.94 -1.44 -7.77
N ALA A 102 13.01 -1.48 -6.81
CA ALA A 102 11.72 -0.81 -6.91
C ALA A 102 11.70 0.39 -5.96
N VAL A 103 11.34 1.57 -6.45
CA VAL A 103 11.26 2.79 -5.65
C VAL A 103 9.98 3.55 -5.93
N GLY A 104 9.42 4.16 -4.89
CA GLY A 104 8.26 5.03 -5.01
C GLY A 104 8.36 6.18 -4.03
N PHE A 105 7.93 7.35 -4.46
CA PHE A 105 7.97 8.56 -3.64
C PHE A 105 6.88 9.52 -4.08
N ASP A 106 6.48 10.43 -3.22
CA ASP A 106 5.64 11.56 -3.59
C ASP A 106 5.79 12.73 -2.62
N LYS A 107 5.37 13.90 -3.10
CA LYS A 107 5.28 15.14 -2.34
C LYS A 107 4.02 15.88 -2.75
N HIS A 108 2.88 15.44 -2.19
CA HIS A 108 1.58 16.02 -2.53
C HIS A 108 1.29 17.32 -1.78
N PRO A 109 0.62 18.29 -2.40
CA PRO A 109 0.06 19.44 -1.70
C PRO A 109 -1.01 18.99 -0.70
N ARG A 110 -1.41 19.91 0.19
CA ARG A 110 -2.57 19.68 1.09
C ARG A 110 -3.86 19.72 0.28
N GLY A 111 -4.87 18.98 0.72
CA GLY A 111 -6.18 18.92 0.11
C GLY A 111 -6.73 17.51 0.03
N ALA A 112 -7.68 17.28 -0.87
CA ALA A 112 -8.18 15.96 -1.23
C ALA A 112 -7.77 15.62 -2.67
N PHE A 113 -7.66 14.32 -2.97
CA PHE A 113 -7.44 13.89 -4.34
C PHE A 113 -8.74 14.02 -5.14
N ASN A 114 -8.65 14.66 -6.30
CA ASN A 114 -9.72 14.79 -7.25
C ASN A 114 -9.19 14.61 -8.67
N ALA A 115 -10.06 14.32 -9.62
CA ALA A 115 -9.75 14.24 -11.02
C ALA A 115 -10.76 15.03 -11.84
N ASP A 116 -10.32 15.53 -12.98
CA ASP A 116 -11.19 16.14 -13.97
C ASP A 116 -11.88 15.04 -14.79
N PRO A 117 -13.23 14.96 -14.82
CA PRO A 117 -13.93 13.97 -15.63
C PRO A 117 -13.62 14.11 -17.11
N GLU A 118 -13.58 15.30 -17.67
CA GLU A 118 -13.33 15.52 -19.10
C GLU A 118 -11.92 15.05 -19.51
N ALA A 119 -10.90 15.31 -18.66
CA ALA A 119 -9.54 14.80 -18.87
C ALA A 119 -9.46 13.26 -18.79
N SER A 120 -10.44 12.62 -18.13
CA SER A 120 -10.58 11.16 -18.02
C SER A 120 -11.48 10.55 -19.10
N GLY A 121 -11.99 11.36 -20.05
CA GLY A 121 -12.91 10.93 -21.10
C GLY A 121 -14.34 10.67 -20.60
N LEU A 122 -14.72 11.26 -19.46
CA LEU A 122 -16.04 11.13 -18.85
C LEU A 122 -16.82 12.45 -19.00
N GLU A 123 -18.15 12.36 -18.93
CA GLU A 123 -19.03 13.52 -18.96
C GLU A 123 -18.94 14.34 -17.65
N ARG A 124 -19.15 15.65 -17.75
CA ARG A 124 -19.02 16.62 -16.61
C ARG A 124 -19.85 16.25 -15.39
N TRP A 125 -21.02 15.63 -15.61
CA TRP A 125 -21.93 15.25 -14.52
C TRP A 125 -21.31 14.24 -13.53
N TYR A 126 -20.30 13.47 -13.93
CA TYR A 126 -19.54 12.62 -12.98
C TYR A 126 -18.87 13.45 -11.88
N GLY A 127 -18.32 14.62 -12.23
CA GLY A 127 -17.78 15.54 -11.24
C GLY A 127 -18.86 16.20 -10.38
N GLU A 128 -19.97 16.60 -10.99
CA GLU A 128 -21.09 17.26 -10.31
C GLU A 128 -21.78 16.33 -9.30
N THR A 129 -21.78 15.02 -9.53
CA THR A 129 -22.31 14.02 -8.59
C THR A 129 -21.31 13.59 -7.50
N GLY A 130 -20.08 14.10 -7.52
CA GLY A 130 -19.07 13.80 -6.54
C GLY A 130 -18.25 12.52 -6.82
N LEU A 131 -18.45 11.85 -7.96
CA LEU A 131 -17.75 10.62 -8.32
C LEU A 131 -16.24 10.83 -8.58
N MET A 132 -15.83 12.08 -8.83
CA MET A 132 -14.46 12.46 -9.15
C MET A 132 -13.69 13.08 -7.97
N LEU A 133 -14.26 13.06 -6.77
CA LEU A 133 -13.60 13.49 -5.52
C LEU A 133 -13.50 12.30 -4.57
N THR A 134 -12.29 11.92 -4.17
CA THR A 134 -12.04 10.70 -3.39
C THR A 134 -12.86 10.65 -2.10
N THR A 135 -12.96 11.75 -1.37
CA THR A 135 -13.73 11.78 -0.12
C THR A 135 -15.22 11.48 -0.32
N GLN A 136 -15.82 11.99 -1.39
CA GLN A 136 -17.22 11.73 -1.70
C GLN A 136 -17.43 10.34 -2.27
N PHE A 137 -16.56 9.90 -3.19
CA PHE A 137 -16.63 8.57 -3.76
C PHE A 137 -16.56 7.48 -2.69
N PHE A 138 -15.55 7.55 -1.80
CA PHE A 138 -15.39 6.56 -0.74
C PHE A 138 -16.51 6.63 0.29
N GLY A 139 -17.02 7.83 0.62
CA GLY A 139 -18.20 7.98 1.47
C GLY A 139 -19.42 7.24 0.90
N MET A 140 -19.72 7.43 -0.39
CA MET A 140 -20.81 6.72 -1.07
C MET A 140 -20.59 5.19 -1.09
N LYS A 141 -19.36 4.76 -1.37
CA LYS A 141 -19.03 3.33 -1.47
C LYS A 141 -19.20 2.64 -0.12
N ILE A 142 -18.65 3.20 0.95
CA ILE A 142 -18.78 2.61 2.29
C ILE A 142 -20.20 2.69 2.83
N GLN A 143 -20.93 3.77 2.59
CA GLN A 143 -22.33 3.89 3.01
C GLN A 143 -23.19 2.76 2.42
N ARG A 144 -22.99 2.44 1.14
CA ARG A 144 -23.66 1.32 0.50
C ARG A 144 -23.27 -0.01 1.13
N TYR A 145 -21.98 -0.22 1.41
CA TYR A 145 -21.50 -1.46 2.03
C TYR A 145 -22.04 -1.65 3.44
N MET A 146 -22.09 -0.56 4.24
CA MET A 146 -22.70 -0.56 5.56
C MET A 146 -24.18 -0.97 5.54
N HIS A 147 -24.93 -0.42 4.55
CA HIS A 147 -26.34 -0.79 4.35
C HIS A 147 -26.52 -2.27 4.00
N ASP A 148 -25.69 -2.78 3.07
CA ASP A 148 -25.85 -4.13 2.56
C ASP A 148 -25.43 -5.21 3.57
N TYR A 149 -24.43 -4.90 4.44
CA TYR A 149 -23.79 -5.91 5.31
C TYR A 149 -23.83 -5.59 6.79
N GLY A 150 -24.50 -4.53 7.20
CA GLY A 150 -24.70 -4.21 8.61
C GLY A 150 -23.47 -3.69 9.35
N ILE A 151 -22.47 -3.15 8.61
CA ILE A 151 -21.31 -2.50 9.23
C ILE A 151 -21.73 -1.21 9.93
N THR A 152 -21.22 -0.97 11.13
CA THR A 152 -21.56 0.22 11.94
C THR A 152 -20.48 1.31 11.85
N SER A 153 -20.84 2.54 12.19
CA SER A 153 -19.88 3.64 12.34
C SER A 153 -18.85 3.38 13.45
N ASP A 154 -19.23 2.54 14.42
CA ASP A 154 -18.33 2.09 15.49
C ASP A 154 -17.14 1.31 14.92
N SER A 155 -17.39 0.41 13.98
CA SER A 155 -16.34 -0.36 13.29
C SER A 155 -15.44 0.53 12.44
N LEU A 156 -15.97 1.56 11.77
CA LEU A 156 -15.16 2.56 11.08
C LEU A 156 -14.21 3.28 12.06
N ALA A 157 -14.71 3.65 13.23
CA ALA A 157 -13.90 4.31 14.25
C ALA A 157 -12.85 3.38 14.88
N ILE A 158 -13.17 2.08 15.06
CA ILE A 158 -12.20 1.07 15.54
C ILE A 158 -11.01 0.94 14.58
N VAL A 159 -11.24 0.93 13.26
CA VAL A 159 -10.17 0.91 12.26
C VAL A 159 -9.27 2.14 12.41
N ALA A 160 -9.84 3.35 12.47
CA ALA A 160 -9.07 4.57 12.62
C ALA A 160 -8.32 4.64 13.96
N GLU A 161 -8.96 4.29 15.08
CA GLU A 161 -8.30 4.24 16.40
C GLU A 161 -7.11 3.28 16.40
N LYS A 162 -7.28 2.09 15.82
CA LYS A 162 -6.20 1.11 15.64
C LYS A 162 -5.04 1.72 14.82
N ALA A 163 -5.34 2.40 13.71
CA ALA A 163 -4.34 3.03 12.85
C ALA A 163 -3.49 4.05 13.63
N PHE A 164 -4.11 4.98 14.37
CA PHE A 164 -3.39 5.95 15.20
C PHE A 164 -2.61 5.31 16.35
N ASN A 165 -3.14 4.28 16.99
CA ASN A 165 -2.46 3.54 18.04
C ASN A 165 -1.20 2.83 17.49
N ASN A 166 -1.29 2.16 16.36
CA ASN A 166 -0.17 1.50 15.71
C ASN A 166 0.89 2.51 15.26
N ALA A 167 0.48 3.63 14.66
CA ALA A 167 1.37 4.71 14.24
C ALA A 167 2.14 5.34 15.39
N SER A 168 1.56 5.41 16.60
CA SER A 168 2.25 5.93 17.79
C SER A 168 3.51 5.12 18.15
N LEU A 169 3.56 3.86 17.70
CA LEU A 169 4.68 2.93 17.88
C LEU A 169 5.64 2.94 16.68
N ASN A 170 5.30 3.61 15.59
CA ASN A 170 6.08 3.65 14.36
C ASN A 170 6.87 4.96 14.22
N PRO A 171 8.22 4.94 14.27
CA PRO A 171 9.03 6.15 14.14
C PRO A 171 8.89 6.83 12.77
N ASN A 172 8.51 6.09 11.73
CA ASN A 172 8.38 6.58 10.36
C ASN A 172 6.98 7.11 10.02
N ALA A 173 6.01 7.00 10.96
CA ALA A 173 4.65 7.47 10.74
C ALA A 173 4.54 8.99 10.90
N TRP A 174 3.64 9.59 10.12
CA TRP A 174 3.36 11.03 10.19
C TRP A 174 2.61 11.42 11.46
N ARG A 175 1.47 10.75 11.73
CA ARG A 175 0.58 11.08 12.85
C ARG A 175 0.77 10.07 13.95
N ARG A 176 1.51 10.47 14.99
CA ARG A 176 1.95 9.58 16.06
C ARG A 176 1.24 9.79 17.38
N ASP A 177 0.26 10.68 17.41
CA ASP A 177 -0.56 10.89 18.59
C ASP A 177 -1.79 9.97 18.54
N PRO A 178 -2.02 9.12 19.56
CA PRO A 178 -3.22 8.31 19.62
C PRO A 178 -4.49 9.15 19.62
N VAL A 179 -5.53 8.68 18.94
CA VAL A 179 -6.83 9.34 18.86
C VAL A 179 -7.90 8.36 19.30
N SER A 180 -8.69 8.72 20.31
CA SER A 180 -9.73 7.84 20.84
C SER A 180 -10.90 7.68 19.87
N LYS A 181 -11.59 6.54 19.95
CA LYS A 181 -12.81 6.25 19.19
C LYS A 181 -13.86 7.36 19.32
N ASP A 182 -14.09 7.86 20.53
CA ASP A 182 -15.05 8.94 20.76
C ASP A 182 -14.64 10.25 20.04
N THR A 183 -13.36 10.59 20.06
CA THR A 183 -12.83 11.74 19.32
C THR A 183 -13.01 11.57 17.82
N ILE A 184 -12.81 10.37 17.30
CA ILE A 184 -12.98 10.04 15.88
C ILE A 184 -14.44 10.20 15.46
N LEU A 185 -15.37 9.60 16.20
CA LEU A 185 -16.80 9.65 15.91
C LEU A 185 -17.38 11.08 15.96
N ASN A 186 -16.93 11.89 16.91
CA ASN A 186 -17.41 13.25 17.11
C ASN A 186 -16.61 14.32 16.32
N ALA A 187 -15.69 13.90 15.45
CA ALA A 187 -14.90 14.80 14.64
C ALA A 187 -15.75 15.40 13.48
N MET A 188 -15.21 16.43 12.84
CA MET A 188 -15.84 17.04 11.66
C MET A 188 -16.16 15.99 10.60
N MET A 189 -17.42 15.94 10.17
CA MET A 189 -17.84 15.11 9.04
C MET A 189 -17.22 15.62 7.74
N VAL A 190 -16.58 14.76 6.98
CA VAL A 190 -16.00 15.08 5.66
C VAL A 190 -16.96 14.65 4.55
N SER A 191 -17.41 13.41 4.61
CA SER A 191 -18.42 12.82 3.73
C SER A 191 -19.10 11.68 4.48
N ASP A 192 -20.39 11.80 4.78
CA ASP A 192 -21.10 10.80 5.57
C ASP A 192 -20.91 9.38 5.03
N PRO A 193 -20.54 8.41 5.88
CA PRO A 193 -20.38 8.42 7.35
C PRO A 193 -18.97 8.76 7.86
N LEU A 194 -18.07 9.23 7.01
CA LEU A 194 -16.65 9.34 7.28
C LEU A 194 -16.28 10.72 7.87
N THR A 195 -15.69 10.72 9.06
CA THR A 195 -15.13 11.91 9.71
C THR A 195 -13.68 12.15 9.28
N LYS A 196 -13.12 13.31 9.62
CA LYS A 196 -11.76 13.73 9.22
C LYS A 196 -10.64 12.76 9.67
N TYR A 197 -10.84 12.03 10.76
CA TYR A 197 -9.85 11.06 11.25
C TYR A 197 -9.96 9.69 10.58
N MET A 198 -11.03 9.45 9.85
CA MET A 198 -11.26 8.21 9.10
C MET A 198 -10.67 8.23 7.70
N PHE A 199 -10.09 9.36 7.25
CA PHE A 199 -9.42 9.50 5.97
C PHE A 199 -7.91 9.66 6.10
N CYS A 200 -7.17 9.09 5.15
CA CYS A 200 -5.78 9.46 4.92
C CYS A 200 -5.68 10.91 4.42
N SER A 201 -4.50 11.47 4.42
CA SER A 201 -4.23 12.78 3.80
C SER A 201 -3.15 12.65 2.75
N PRO A 202 -3.21 13.42 1.66
CA PRO A 202 -2.08 13.58 0.77
C PRO A 202 -0.82 13.93 1.56
N ALA A 203 0.25 13.17 1.40
CA ALA A 203 1.45 13.25 2.21
C ALA A 203 2.72 13.28 1.36
N GLU A 204 3.84 13.21 2.04
CA GLU A 204 5.18 13.12 1.47
C GLU A 204 5.88 11.90 2.07
N GLY A 205 6.77 11.30 1.31
CA GLY A 205 7.56 10.16 1.74
C GLY A 205 8.05 9.32 0.58
N ALA A 206 8.96 8.39 0.87
CA ALA A 206 9.53 7.50 -0.13
C ALA A 206 9.87 6.13 0.47
N VAL A 207 9.84 5.11 -0.38
CA VAL A 207 10.26 3.75 -0.04
C VAL A 207 11.01 3.14 -1.22
N ALA A 208 12.08 2.41 -0.93
CA ALA A 208 12.81 1.61 -1.92
C ALA A 208 13.03 0.17 -1.40
N LEU A 209 12.94 -0.77 -2.32
CA LEU A 209 13.21 -2.20 -2.07
C LEU A 209 14.22 -2.69 -3.10
N ILE A 210 15.25 -3.42 -2.64
CA ILE A 210 16.20 -4.11 -3.51
C ILE A 210 15.82 -5.59 -3.54
N MET A 211 15.70 -6.12 -4.74
CA MET A 211 15.34 -7.51 -4.99
C MET A 211 16.41 -8.20 -5.83
N CYS A 212 16.58 -9.48 -5.60
CA CYS A 212 17.47 -10.30 -6.43
C CYS A 212 16.90 -11.70 -6.66
N ARG A 213 17.57 -12.50 -7.50
CA ARG A 213 17.34 -13.94 -7.56
C ARG A 213 17.56 -14.56 -6.18
N ALA A 214 16.67 -15.44 -5.77
CA ALA A 214 16.69 -16.04 -4.43
C ALA A 214 17.97 -16.87 -4.16
N ASP A 215 18.54 -17.50 -5.18
CA ASP A 215 19.75 -18.35 -5.05
C ASP A 215 21.02 -17.55 -4.70
N ILE A 216 21.03 -16.24 -4.94
CA ILE A 216 22.15 -15.36 -4.60
C ILE A 216 21.88 -14.48 -3.37
N ALA A 217 20.67 -14.49 -2.82
CA ALA A 217 20.22 -13.56 -1.79
C ALA A 217 21.09 -13.58 -0.52
N HIS A 218 21.57 -14.76 -0.11
CA HIS A 218 22.41 -14.92 1.07
C HIS A 218 23.82 -14.30 0.95
N LYS A 219 24.19 -13.81 -0.23
CA LYS A 219 25.43 -13.04 -0.42
C LYS A 219 25.33 -11.62 0.12
N PHE A 220 24.11 -11.08 0.22
CA PHE A 220 23.81 -9.69 0.53
C PHE A 220 23.17 -9.50 1.90
N THR A 221 22.49 -10.51 2.42
CA THR A 221 21.83 -10.43 3.71
C THR A 221 21.72 -11.79 4.39
N SER A 222 21.83 -11.81 5.71
CA SER A 222 21.58 -13.02 6.51
C SER A 222 20.08 -13.32 6.70
N LYS A 223 19.19 -12.37 6.34
CA LYS A 223 17.73 -12.47 6.50
C LYS A 223 17.00 -12.11 5.20
N PRO A 224 17.24 -12.84 4.09
CA PRO A 224 16.49 -12.63 2.87
C PRO A 224 15.02 -12.96 3.08
N LEU A 225 14.14 -12.22 2.40
CA LEU A 225 12.69 -12.47 2.41
C LEU A 225 12.23 -12.83 1.01
N PHE A 226 11.41 -13.85 0.88
CA PHE A 226 11.07 -14.46 -0.40
C PHE A 226 9.69 -14.01 -0.87
N LEU A 227 9.62 -13.47 -2.10
CA LEU A 227 8.36 -13.13 -2.78
C LEU A 227 7.77 -14.42 -3.37
N LYS A 228 6.75 -14.97 -2.72
CA LYS A 228 6.06 -16.19 -3.14
C LYS A 228 5.01 -15.95 -4.21
N GLY A 229 4.33 -14.79 -4.15
CA GLY A 229 3.34 -14.37 -5.11
C GLY A 229 3.35 -12.85 -5.28
N ALA A 230 3.15 -12.39 -6.51
CA ALA A 230 2.97 -10.99 -6.84
C ALA A 230 2.05 -10.87 -8.06
N ALA A 231 0.86 -10.34 -7.90
CA ALA A 231 -0.10 -10.20 -8.97
C ALA A 231 -0.72 -8.79 -9.01
N PHE A 232 -1.18 -8.44 -10.20
CA PHE A 232 -1.73 -7.14 -10.51
C PHE A 232 -2.98 -7.32 -11.38
N ARG A 233 -4.05 -6.55 -11.11
CA ARG A 233 -5.24 -6.50 -11.94
C ARG A 233 -5.72 -5.06 -12.09
N SER A 234 -6.21 -4.74 -13.27
CA SER A 234 -7.01 -3.54 -13.51
C SER A 234 -8.49 -3.88 -13.37
N ARG A 235 -9.32 -2.83 -13.34
CA ARG A 235 -10.77 -2.93 -13.19
C ARG A 235 -11.42 -3.79 -14.28
N PRO A 236 -12.27 -4.75 -13.92
CA PRO A 236 -13.15 -5.45 -14.87
C PRO A 236 -14.40 -4.62 -15.20
N LEU A 237 -15.10 -4.99 -16.26
CA LEU A 237 -16.40 -4.41 -16.61
C LEU A 237 -17.38 -4.54 -15.42
N GLY A 238 -18.12 -3.48 -15.14
CA GLY A 238 -19.11 -3.45 -14.07
C GLY A 238 -18.53 -3.16 -12.68
N SER A 239 -17.21 -3.02 -12.53
CA SER A 239 -16.63 -2.60 -11.25
C SER A 239 -16.89 -1.11 -10.99
N PHE A 240 -17.14 -0.76 -9.72
CA PHE A 240 -17.39 0.63 -9.29
C PHE A 240 -16.14 1.18 -8.61
N GLU A 241 -15.31 1.86 -9.41
CA GLU A 241 -13.96 2.28 -9.00
C GLU A 241 -13.81 3.81 -9.02
N VAL A 242 -12.96 4.34 -8.14
CA VAL A 242 -12.69 5.78 -8.04
C VAL A 242 -12.10 6.33 -9.34
N PHE A 243 -12.61 7.47 -9.79
CA PHE A 243 -12.29 8.14 -11.06
C PHE A 243 -12.63 7.35 -12.34
N SER A 244 -13.24 6.18 -12.21
CA SER A 244 -13.65 5.36 -13.37
C SER A 244 -14.80 4.43 -12.98
N PRO A 245 -15.91 4.95 -12.43
CA PRO A 245 -17.03 4.11 -12.04
C PRO A 245 -17.71 3.53 -13.29
N SER A 246 -17.92 2.21 -13.30
CA SER A 246 -18.85 1.59 -14.21
C SER A 246 -20.26 1.64 -13.62
N LEU A 247 -21.21 2.11 -14.37
CA LEU A 247 -22.61 2.24 -13.96
C LEU A 247 -23.49 1.13 -14.56
N GLU A 248 -22.91 -0.04 -14.78
CA GLU A 248 -23.63 -1.21 -15.25
C GLU A 248 -24.69 -1.67 -14.23
N ILE A 249 -25.77 -2.29 -14.77
CA ILE A 249 -26.86 -2.84 -13.94
C ILE A 249 -26.33 -3.98 -13.07
N GLU A 250 -25.50 -4.85 -13.64
CA GLU A 250 -24.83 -5.93 -12.92
C GLU A 250 -23.46 -5.46 -12.46
N ARG A 251 -23.25 -5.46 -11.14
CA ARG A 251 -21.99 -5.06 -10.55
C ARG A 251 -20.95 -6.16 -10.72
N GLY A 252 -19.84 -5.82 -11.36
CA GLY A 252 -18.66 -6.67 -11.43
C GLY A 252 -17.83 -6.63 -10.14
N PRO A 253 -16.95 -7.62 -9.92
CA PRO A 253 -16.07 -7.64 -8.75
C PRO A 253 -15.06 -6.51 -8.80
N SER A 254 -14.53 -6.13 -7.62
CA SER A 254 -13.36 -5.26 -7.51
C SER A 254 -12.12 -5.94 -8.14
N PRO A 255 -11.17 -5.17 -8.73
CA PRO A 255 -9.89 -5.72 -9.20
C PRO A 255 -9.10 -6.40 -8.07
N THR A 256 -9.36 -6.05 -6.82
CA THR A 256 -8.76 -6.65 -5.62
C THR A 256 -9.01 -8.15 -5.56
N VAL A 257 -10.23 -8.60 -5.83
CA VAL A 257 -10.59 -10.03 -5.81
C VAL A 257 -9.68 -10.83 -6.74
N GLY A 258 -9.62 -10.42 -8.02
CA GLY A 258 -8.81 -11.13 -9.01
C GLY A 258 -7.30 -11.00 -8.78
N ALA A 259 -6.81 -9.89 -8.20
CA ALA A 259 -5.40 -9.75 -7.85
C ALA A 259 -5.03 -10.65 -6.67
N SER A 260 -5.89 -10.70 -5.64
CA SER A 260 -5.70 -11.57 -4.48
C SER A 260 -5.70 -13.05 -4.87
N GLU A 261 -6.73 -13.51 -5.61
CA GLU A 261 -6.80 -14.91 -6.07
C GLU A 261 -5.54 -15.33 -6.83
N ALA A 262 -5.11 -14.52 -7.82
CA ALA A 262 -3.92 -14.81 -8.60
C ALA A 262 -2.64 -14.83 -7.74
N THR A 263 -2.55 -14.00 -6.69
CA THR A 263 -1.39 -13.96 -5.79
C THR A 263 -1.33 -15.22 -4.94
N PHE A 264 -2.44 -15.68 -4.37
CA PHE A 264 -2.51 -16.91 -3.60
C PHE A 264 -2.27 -18.16 -4.46
N GLU A 265 -2.84 -18.20 -5.66
CA GLU A 265 -2.58 -19.28 -6.63
C GLU A 265 -1.09 -19.35 -6.98
N MET A 266 -0.45 -18.21 -7.29
CA MET A 266 0.97 -18.14 -7.61
C MET A 266 1.85 -18.62 -6.44
N ALA A 267 1.47 -18.28 -5.20
CA ALA A 267 2.20 -18.68 -4.01
C ALA A 267 1.96 -20.14 -3.60
N GLY A 268 0.90 -20.77 -4.08
CA GLY A 268 0.45 -22.10 -3.63
C GLY A 268 0.01 -22.09 -2.15
N MET A 269 -0.55 -20.99 -1.67
CA MET A 269 -0.90 -20.72 -0.28
C MET A 269 -2.38 -20.40 -0.12
N THR A 270 -2.86 -20.47 1.10
CA THR A 270 -4.24 -20.08 1.49
C THR A 270 -4.23 -18.86 2.41
N ARG A 271 -5.40 -18.29 2.69
CA ARG A 271 -5.55 -17.16 3.61
C ARG A 271 -5.15 -17.53 5.05
N ASP A 272 -5.31 -18.78 5.42
CA ASP A 272 -4.95 -19.30 6.74
C ASP A 272 -3.44 -19.37 6.97
N ASP A 273 -2.64 -19.29 5.91
CA ASP A 273 -1.18 -19.27 5.99
C ASP A 273 -0.60 -17.88 6.28
N ILE A 274 -1.45 -16.83 6.34
CA ILE A 274 -1.03 -15.44 6.50
C ILE A 274 -1.02 -15.04 7.99
N ASP A 275 0.14 -14.62 8.48
CA ASP A 275 0.32 -14.15 9.85
C ASP A 275 0.05 -12.65 10.02
N ILE A 276 0.28 -11.85 8.98
CA ILE A 276 0.15 -10.38 8.98
C ILE A 276 -0.38 -9.90 7.63
N ALA A 277 -1.27 -8.92 7.64
CA ALA A 277 -1.74 -8.27 6.42
C ALA A 277 -1.55 -6.76 6.44
N GLN A 278 -1.13 -6.20 5.30
CA GLN A 278 -1.21 -4.78 5.01
C GLN A 278 -2.25 -4.58 3.92
N LEU A 279 -3.33 -3.89 4.25
CA LEU A 279 -4.45 -3.62 3.35
C LEU A 279 -4.55 -2.12 3.11
N GLN A 280 -4.80 -1.71 1.87
CA GLN A 280 -4.95 -0.29 1.56
C GLN A 280 -6.15 0.29 2.32
N ASP A 281 -5.87 1.30 3.15
CA ASP A 281 -6.81 2.00 4.00
C ASP A 281 -6.79 3.50 3.69
N THR A 282 -7.16 3.87 2.47
CA THR A 282 -7.35 5.30 2.11
C THR A 282 -8.40 5.96 3.00
N GLU A 283 -9.32 5.17 3.51
CA GLU A 283 -10.27 5.50 4.56
C GLU A 283 -10.66 4.22 5.33
N SER A 284 -11.33 4.40 6.47
CA SER A 284 -11.63 3.27 7.38
C SER A 284 -12.46 2.16 6.73
N GLY A 285 -13.42 2.51 5.88
CA GLY A 285 -14.25 1.53 5.18
C GLY A 285 -13.49 0.75 4.12
N ALA A 286 -12.43 1.33 3.54
CA ALA A 286 -11.58 0.63 2.60
C ALA A 286 -10.90 -0.57 3.26
N GLU A 287 -10.32 -0.44 4.46
CA GLU A 287 -9.76 -1.59 5.18
C GLU A 287 -10.83 -2.68 5.38
N ILE A 288 -12.04 -2.28 5.79
CA ILE A 288 -13.16 -3.20 6.02
C ILE A 288 -13.53 -3.96 4.75
N MET A 289 -13.77 -3.26 3.65
CA MET A 289 -14.12 -3.89 2.37
C MET A 289 -12.99 -4.78 1.84
N HIS A 290 -11.75 -4.31 1.93
CA HIS A 290 -10.60 -5.05 1.44
C HIS A 290 -10.34 -6.34 2.24
N MET A 291 -10.74 -6.45 3.52
CA MET A 291 -10.68 -7.72 4.24
C MET A 291 -11.48 -8.81 3.54
N ALA A 292 -12.71 -8.53 3.11
CA ALA A 292 -13.55 -9.48 2.39
C ALA A 292 -13.10 -9.67 0.93
N GLU A 293 -12.78 -8.59 0.21
CA GLU A 293 -12.31 -8.65 -1.18
C GLU A 293 -11.03 -9.49 -1.33
N ASN A 294 -10.15 -9.48 -0.32
CA ASN A 294 -8.96 -10.34 -0.27
C ASN A 294 -9.22 -11.75 0.26
N GLY A 295 -10.45 -12.03 0.71
CA GLY A 295 -10.90 -13.34 1.16
C GLY A 295 -10.50 -13.71 2.59
N PHE A 296 -10.09 -12.74 3.44
CA PHE A 296 -9.78 -12.98 4.85
C PHE A 296 -11.03 -13.18 5.73
N CYS A 297 -12.19 -12.78 5.23
CA CYS A 297 -13.49 -12.99 5.87
C CYS A 297 -14.60 -12.91 4.82
N LYS A 298 -15.84 -13.19 5.19
CA LYS A 298 -17.00 -12.92 4.36
C LYS A 298 -17.49 -11.49 4.58
N ASP A 299 -18.22 -10.94 3.61
CA ASP A 299 -18.89 -9.66 3.76
C ASP A 299 -19.80 -9.66 5.00
N GLY A 300 -19.63 -8.65 5.87
CA GLY A 300 -20.33 -8.49 7.14
C GLY A 300 -19.63 -9.10 8.35
N ASP A 301 -18.75 -10.10 8.20
CA ASP A 301 -18.01 -10.70 9.32
C ASP A 301 -17.07 -9.69 9.99
N GLN A 302 -16.64 -8.66 9.25
CA GLN A 302 -15.72 -7.61 9.73
C GLN A 302 -16.26 -6.91 10.97
N GLU A 303 -17.58 -6.70 11.08
CA GLU A 303 -18.20 -6.09 12.26
C GLU A 303 -17.76 -6.82 13.55
N ARG A 304 -17.90 -8.15 13.57
CA ARG A 304 -17.48 -8.97 14.70
C ARG A 304 -15.96 -9.00 14.88
N LEU A 305 -15.18 -9.20 13.80
CA LEU A 305 -13.72 -9.31 13.87
C LEU A 305 -13.08 -8.05 14.44
N LEU A 306 -13.61 -6.87 14.10
CA LEU A 306 -13.13 -5.59 14.61
C LEU A 306 -13.48 -5.41 16.08
N GLN A 307 -14.72 -5.74 16.50
CA GLN A 307 -15.16 -5.69 17.89
C GLN A 307 -14.36 -6.66 18.78
N ASP A 308 -14.07 -7.86 18.30
CA ASP A 308 -13.24 -8.86 19.00
C ASP A 308 -11.75 -8.47 19.05
N GLY A 309 -11.34 -7.49 18.25
CA GLY A 309 -9.95 -7.03 18.16
C GLY A 309 -9.03 -7.95 17.36
N ASP A 310 -9.57 -8.78 16.49
CA ASP A 310 -8.83 -9.77 15.69
C ASP A 310 -7.80 -9.10 14.74
N THR A 311 -8.01 -7.82 14.37
CA THR A 311 -7.10 -7.06 13.49
C THR A 311 -6.04 -6.21 14.24
N LYS A 312 -6.05 -6.21 15.58
CA LYS A 312 -5.06 -5.50 16.40
C LYS A 312 -3.69 -6.19 16.36
N LEU A 313 -2.62 -5.52 16.82
CA LEU A 313 -1.26 -6.08 16.86
C LEU A 313 -1.15 -7.46 17.51
N ASN A 314 -2.00 -7.72 18.52
CA ASN A 314 -2.06 -9.01 19.24
C ASN A 314 -3.29 -9.84 18.85
N GLY A 315 -3.97 -9.48 17.76
CA GLY A 315 -5.14 -10.19 17.25
C GLY A 315 -4.76 -11.43 16.44
N LYS A 316 -5.77 -12.10 15.88
CA LYS A 316 -5.58 -13.32 15.09
C LYS A 316 -4.93 -13.04 13.74
N LEU A 317 -5.31 -11.92 13.09
CA LEU A 317 -4.71 -11.42 11.85
C LEU A 317 -4.42 -9.93 12.02
N PRO A 318 -3.24 -9.55 12.50
CA PRO A 318 -2.85 -8.15 12.60
C PRO A 318 -2.89 -7.44 11.24
N VAL A 319 -3.63 -6.33 11.16
CA VAL A 319 -3.79 -5.55 9.93
C VAL A 319 -3.24 -4.14 10.13
N ASN A 320 -2.44 -3.66 9.15
CA ASN A 320 -1.88 -2.31 9.12
C ASN A 320 -1.10 -1.97 10.40
N THR A 321 -0.11 -2.80 10.71
CA THR A 321 0.68 -2.77 11.95
C THR A 321 1.49 -1.49 12.12
N ASP A 322 1.73 -0.73 11.05
CA ASP A 322 2.47 0.53 11.02
C ASP A 322 1.59 1.79 11.11
N GLY A 323 0.26 1.62 11.12
CA GLY A 323 -0.72 2.71 11.16
C GLY A 323 -1.44 2.97 9.84
N GLY A 324 -1.17 2.17 8.80
CA GLY A 324 -1.86 2.27 7.51
C GLY A 324 -1.70 3.63 6.81
N CYS A 325 -2.46 3.88 5.76
CA CYS A 325 -2.52 5.19 5.11
C CYS A 325 -3.22 6.23 5.98
N ILE A 326 -4.18 5.82 6.82
CA ILE A 326 -4.92 6.73 7.72
C ILE A 326 -3.97 7.56 8.57
N ALA A 327 -2.97 6.94 9.20
CA ALA A 327 -2.05 7.65 10.07
C ALA A 327 -0.74 8.06 9.39
N ASN A 328 -0.26 7.30 8.40
CA ASN A 328 0.96 7.67 7.66
C ASN A 328 0.71 8.72 6.58
N GLY A 329 -0.53 8.87 6.11
CA GLY A 329 -0.85 9.63 4.90
C GLY A 329 -0.58 8.84 3.63
N GLU A 330 -0.85 9.47 2.49
CA GLU A 330 -0.81 8.84 1.16
C GLU A 330 0.16 9.61 0.24
N PRO A 331 1.47 9.33 0.28
CA PRO A 331 2.37 9.62 -0.83
C PRO A 331 2.15 8.54 -1.90
N VAL A 332 1.38 8.89 -2.93
CA VAL A 332 0.78 7.97 -3.90
C VAL A 332 1.78 6.98 -4.51
N GLY A 333 2.98 7.44 -4.88
CA GLY A 333 4.02 6.57 -5.43
C GLY A 333 4.61 5.58 -4.42
N ALA A 334 4.59 5.91 -3.11
CA ALA A 334 5.29 5.17 -2.07
C ALA A 334 4.43 4.18 -1.29
N SER A 335 3.11 4.41 -1.18
CA SER A 335 2.22 3.68 -0.26
C SER A 335 2.26 2.17 -0.41
N GLY A 336 2.22 1.65 -1.64
CA GLY A 336 2.28 0.22 -1.89
C GLY A 336 3.61 -0.42 -1.47
N LEU A 337 4.73 0.30 -1.62
CA LEU A 337 6.02 -0.18 -1.16
C LEU A 337 6.17 -0.05 0.37
N ARG A 338 5.54 0.96 1.02
CA ARG A 338 5.49 1.10 2.48
C ARG A 338 4.89 -0.14 3.14
N GLN A 339 3.81 -0.65 2.57
CA GLN A 339 3.14 -1.86 3.05
C GLN A 339 4.07 -3.07 3.01
N VAL A 340 4.82 -3.25 1.91
CA VAL A 340 5.81 -4.33 1.79
C VAL A 340 7.00 -4.09 2.73
N TYR A 341 7.47 -2.84 2.85
CA TYR A 341 8.51 -2.46 3.81
C TYR A 341 8.13 -2.85 5.24
N GLU A 342 6.91 -2.51 5.70
CA GLU A 342 6.44 -2.88 7.03
C GLU A 342 6.41 -4.40 7.22
N ASN A 343 5.89 -5.14 6.24
CA ASN A 343 5.90 -6.60 6.28
C ASN A 343 7.32 -7.16 6.39
N CYS A 344 8.29 -6.61 5.66
CA CYS A 344 9.69 -7.00 5.76
C CYS A 344 10.26 -6.73 7.17
N VAL A 345 9.96 -5.56 7.74
CA VAL A 345 10.40 -5.20 9.10
C VAL A 345 9.83 -6.17 10.14
N GLN A 346 8.56 -6.53 10.02
CA GLN A 346 7.89 -7.49 10.91
C GLN A 346 8.48 -8.90 10.79
N LEU A 347 8.67 -9.40 9.57
CA LEU A 347 9.22 -10.73 9.29
C LEU A 347 10.69 -10.86 9.74
N ARG A 348 11.46 -9.76 9.69
CA ARG A 348 12.84 -9.70 10.19
C ARG A 348 12.94 -9.58 11.71
N GLY A 349 11.81 -9.40 12.42
CA GLY A 349 11.78 -9.18 13.86
C GLY A 349 12.33 -7.80 14.28
N ALA A 350 12.25 -6.80 13.39
CA ALA A 350 12.85 -5.48 13.56
C ALA A 350 11.82 -4.36 13.82
N ALA A 351 10.55 -4.70 14.06
CA ALA A 351 9.48 -3.71 14.22
C ALA A 351 9.45 -3.03 15.61
N GLY A 352 10.34 -3.39 16.53
CA GLY A 352 10.45 -2.77 17.85
C GLY A 352 9.15 -2.88 18.66
N LYS A 353 8.61 -1.76 19.12
CA LYS A 353 7.40 -1.76 19.98
C LYS A 353 6.12 -2.23 19.26
N ARG A 354 6.09 -2.16 17.93
CA ARG A 354 4.95 -2.63 17.11
C ARG A 354 5.13 -4.05 16.59
N GLN A 355 6.16 -4.78 17.05
CA GLN A 355 6.42 -6.14 16.61
C GLN A 355 5.23 -7.05 16.96
N VAL A 356 4.67 -7.71 15.93
CA VAL A 356 3.65 -8.74 16.10
C VAL A 356 4.24 -9.93 16.84
N GLN A 357 3.49 -10.44 17.80
CA GLN A 357 3.89 -11.62 18.60
C GLN A 357 3.82 -12.91 17.77
N GLY A 358 4.48 -13.97 18.24
CA GLY A 358 4.40 -15.29 17.60
C GLY A 358 5.41 -15.53 16.48
N ASN A 359 6.35 -14.58 16.23
CA ASN A 359 7.39 -14.71 15.20
C ASN A 359 6.79 -14.99 13.81
N PRO A 360 6.08 -14.03 13.21
CA PRO A 360 5.40 -14.18 11.93
C PRO A 360 6.37 -14.62 10.83
N LYS A 361 5.88 -15.47 9.91
CA LYS A 361 6.65 -16.07 8.82
C LYS A 361 6.13 -15.69 7.45
N THR A 362 4.86 -15.29 7.38
CA THR A 362 4.16 -15.01 6.14
C THR A 362 3.38 -13.72 6.25
N ALA A 363 3.60 -12.83 5.30
CA ALA A 363 2.93 -11.54 5.28
C ALA A 363 2.31 -11.26 3.92
N TYR A 364 1.09 -10.71 3.96
CA TYR A 364 0.31 -10.33 2.79
C TYR A 364 0.28 -8.81 2.62
N THR A 365 0.34 -8.35 1.38
CA THR A 365 0.17 -6.92 1.04
C THR A 365 -0.88 -6.77 -0.04
N HIS A 366 -1.77 -5.81 0.13
CA HIS A 366 -2.71 -5.35 -0.89
C HIS A 366 -2.66 -3.84 -0.99
N VAL A 367 -2.38 -3.31 -2.18
CA VAL A 367 -2.51 -1.90 -2.52
C VAL A 367 -3.57 -1.71 -3.59
N TYR A 368 -4.46 -0.74 -3.37
CA TYR A 368 -5.47 -0.30 -4.31
C TYR A 368 -5.16 1.12 -4.80
N GLY A 369 -5.30 1.38 -6.07
CA GLY A 369 -5.03 2.68 -6.67
C GLY A 369 -6.09 3.09 -7.69
N ALA A 370 -6.31 4.41 -7.79
CA ALA A 370 -7.11 4.99 -8.86
C ALA A 370 -6.44 4.73 -10.24
N PRO A 371 -7.19 4.44 -11.27
CA PRO A 371 -8.65 4.33 -11.37
C PRO A 371 -9.21 2.89 -11.25
N GLY A 372 -8.89 2.17 -10.20
CA GLY A 372 -9.31 0.78 -10.01
C GLY A 372 -8.25 -0.21 -10.45
N ILE A 373 -7.12 -0.19 -9.75
CA ILE A 373 -5.97 -1.06 -9.96
C ILE A 373 -5.62 -1.68 -8.62
N SER A 374 -5.39 -2.99 -8.58
CA SER A 374 -4.94 -3.68 -7.39
C SER A 374 -3.66 -4.45 -7.64
N ALA A 375 -2.72 -4.35 -6.70
CA ALA A 375 -1.54 -5.19 -6.65
C ALA A 375 -1.45 -5.89 -5.28
N CYS A 376 -1.20 -7.19 -5.31
CA CYS A 376 -1.07 -8.01 -4.11
C CYS A 376 0.26 -8.74 -4.11
N THR A 377 0.84 -8.93 -2.92
CA THR A 377 2.07 -9.71 -2.75
C THR A 377 2.02 -10.59 -1.52
N ILE A 378 2.72 -11.74 -1.56
CA ILE A 378 2.99 -12.59 -0.40
C ILE A 378 4.50 -12.69 -0.22
N VAL A 379 4.96 -12.36 0.99
CA VAL A 379 6.36 -12.40 1.39
C VAL A 379 6.53 -13.38 2.55
N THR A 380 7.58 -14.20 2.51
CA THR A 380 7.89 -15.17 3.58
C THR A 380 9.35 -15.05 4.02
N THR A 381 9.63 -15.58 5.21
CA THR A 381 11.00 -15.77 5.70
C THR A 381 11.68 -16.95 5.04
#